data_52c6fd3391427d712a8eed3e860788ad
#
_entry.id   52c6fd3391427d712a8eed3e860788ad
#
_cell.length_a   1.000
_cell.length_b   1.000
_cell.length_c   1.000
_cell.angle_alpha   90.00
_cell.angle_beta   90.00
_cell.angle_gamma   90.00
#
_symmetry.space_group_name_H-M   'P 1'
#
loop_
_entity.id
_entity.type
_entity.pdbx_description
1 polymer ?
#
loop_
_entity_poly.entity_id
_entity_poly.type
_entity_poly.pdbx_seq_one_letter_code
_entity_poly.pdbx_strand_id
1 'polypeptide(L)'
;MTPTAPPGIKPLLNTVRGHRQARPPIWIMRQAGRYLPEYRAVRAQVGSFLELCYTPKHAAEVTLQPLRRFDLDAAIVFSDILVIPDALGQTVGFETGEGPRLEPITPEGLGKLRPDNVVTHLAPVFETLERVKSALAPDKTLIGFCGSPWTVATYMIAGHGSPDQAAARLFALQQPEAFARLLDILVEASIDYLVAQFRAGADVVQLFESWALNLDEAQFAAYVIEPNRRIVAGVRAQIPDAPVIGFPRGAAGMLPAYAEAVGVNALGLDHGTPLAFANDALPPGLPVQGNLDPLRLAAGGRQMEERAEAIIAGFANRPHIFNLGHGIIPQTPVEHVARLVEIVKRGS
;
A
#
# COMPACT_ATOMS: atom_id res chain seq x y z
N MET A 1 34.36 9.27 7.92
CA MET A 1 33.27 9.87 8.69
C MET A 1 32.13 10.07 7.72
N THR A 2 31.12 9.24 7.77
CA THR A 2 29.89 9.36 6.97
C THR A 2 29.14 10.59 7.48
N PRO A 3 28.72 11.53 6.62
CA PRO A 3 27.96 12.68 7.08
C PRO A 3 26.63 12.18 7.63
N THR A 4 26.42 12.36 8.92
CA THR A 4 25.10 12.22 9.54
C THR A 4 24.17 13.21 8.86
N ALA A 5 23.06 12.71 8.30
CA ALA A 5 22.02 13.55 7.74
C ALA A 5 21.59 14.61 8.78
N PRO A 6 21.33 15.86 8.36
CA PRO A 6 20.89 16.90 9.28
C PRO A 6 19.61 16.47 10.01
N PRO A 7 19.43 16.88 11.28
CA PRO A 7 18.25 16.52 12.05
C PRO A 7 16.97 17.00 11.35
N GLY A 8 16.02 16.09 11.15
CA GLY A 8 14.73 16.35 10.48
C GLY A 8 14.56 15.75 9.08
N ILE A 9 15.60 15.12 8.51
CA ILE A 9 15.46 14.42 7.22
C ILE A 9 14.87 13.03 7.46
N LYS A 10 13.70 12.76 6.85
CA LYS A 10 13.06 11.45 6.80
C LYS A 10 13.64 10.67 5.61
N PRO A 11 14.48 9.64 5.81
CA PRO A 11 15.16 8.97 4.72
C PRO A 11 14.20 8.40 3.66
N LEU A 12 13.07 7.79 4.10
CA LEU A 12 12.09 7.24 3.17
C LEU A 12 11.40 8.33 2.35
N LEU A 13 10.91 9.39 2.98
CA LEU A 13 10.28 10.50 2.26
C LEU A 13 11.26 11.15 1.27
N ASN A 14 12.51 11.30 1.69
CA ASN A 14 13.56 11.85 0.83
C ASN A 14 13.84 10.93 -0.37
N THR A 15 13.81 9.61 -0.16
CA THR A 15 13.92 8.63 -1.25
C THR A 15 12.73 8.72 -2.20
N VAL A 16 11.49 8.82 -1.71
CA VAL A 16 10.29 9.02 -2.55
C VAL A 16 10.41 10.29 -3.41
N ARG A 17 11.10 11.31 -2.93
CA ARG A 17 11.38 12.56 -3.67
C ARG A 17 12.56 12.45 -4.67
N GLY A 18 13.07 11.25 -4.91
CA GLY A 18 14.11 11.00 -5.90
C GLY A 18 15.55 11.08 -5.37
N HIS A 19 15.76 11.23 -4.06
CA HIS A 19 17.11 11.33 -3.50
C HIS A 19 17.63 9.98 -3.02
N ARG A 20 18.75 9.54 -3.58
CA ARG A 20 19.44 8.33 -3.10
C ARG A 20 19.94 8.53 -1.67
N GLN A 21 19.83 7.49 -0.87
CA GLN A 21 20.38 7.42 0.49
C GLN A 21 21.65 6.55 0.50
N ALA A 22 22.48 6.72 1.53
CA ALA A 22 23.66 5.86 1.74
C ALA A 22 23.29 4.38 1.91
N ARG A 23 22.12 4.11 2.47
CA ARG A 23 21.46 2.80 2.52
C ARG A 23 19.99 2.96 2.13
N PRO A 24 19.34 1.94 1.56
CA PRO A 24 17.91 2.03 1.32
C PRO A 24 17.15 2.13 2.66
N PRO A 25 16.20 3.08 2.82
CA PRO A 25 15.26 3.02 3.93
C PRO A 25 14.38 1.78 3.81
N ILE A 26 13.93 1.24 4.96
CA ILE A 26 13.14 0.02 5.02
C ILE A 26 11.84 0.21 5.79
N TRP A 27 10.77 -0.31 5.22
CA TRP A 27 9.53 -0.66 5.89
C TRP A 27 9.00 -1.97 5.30
N ILE A 28 8.02 -2.59 5.94
CA ILE A 28 7.53 -3.91 5.52
C ILE A 28 6.01 -3.86 5.34
N MET A 29 5.54 -4.18 4.14
CA MET A 29 4.12 -4.23 3.83
C MET A 29 3.40 -5.21 4.77
N ARG A 30 2.34 -4.73 5.44
CA ARG A 30 1.61 -5.43 6.51
C ARG A 30 2.47 -5.64 7.78
N GLN A 31 3.43 -4.74 8.06
CA GLN A 31 4.31 -4.82 9.23
C GLN A 31 3.57 -4.89 10.57
N ALA A 32 2.42 -4.26 10.72
CA ALA A 32 1.48 -4.51 11.81
C ALA A 32 0.59 -5.69 11.41
N GLY A 33 0.84 -6.88 11.98
CA GLY A 33 0.17 -8.08 11.51
C GLY A 33 0.28 -9.29 12.42
N ARG A 34 -0.42 -10.35 12.04
CA ARG A 34 -0.59 -11.59 12.84
C ARG A 34 0.70 -12.34 13.16
N TYR A 35 1.82 -12.04 12.50
CA TYR A 35 3.13 -12.61 12.85
C TYR A 35 3.66 -12.06 14.19
N LEU A 36 3.22 -10.85 14.62
CA LEU A 36 3.60 -10.23 15.89
C LEU A 36 2.73 -10.73 17.06
N PRO A 37 3.31 -11.21 18.17
CA PRO A 37 2.54 -11.61 19.35
C PRO A 37 1.76 -10.43 19.97
N GLU A 38 2.37 -9.24 20.05
CA GLU A 38 1.72 -8.03 20.56
C GLU A 38 0.51 -7.58 19.71
N TYR A 39 0.58 -7.74 18.39
CA TYR A 39 -0.56 -7.50 17.51
C TYR A 39 -1.71 -8.47 17.83
N ARG A 40 -1.41 -9.77 17.97
CA ARG A 40 -2.41 -10.77 18.32
C ARG A 40 -3.08 -10.48 19.66
N ALA A 41 -2.31 -9.97 20.64
CA ALA A 41 -2.84 -9.58 21.94
C ALA A 41 -3.86 -8.42 21.84
N VAL A 42 -3.56 -7.38 21.05
CA VAL A 42 -4.53 -6.29 20.81
C VAL A 42 -5.72 -6.79 19.99
N ARG A 43 -5.49 -7.57 18.93
CA ARG A 43 -6.55 -8.12 18.07
C ARG A 43 -7.57 -8.97 18.85
N ALA A 44 -7.14 -9.65 19.90
CA ALA A 44 -8.00 -10.46 20.77
C ALA A 44 -8.91 -9.62 21.69
N GLN A 45 -8.65 -8.32 21.83
CA GLN A 45 -9.43 -7.41 22.68
C GLN A 45 -10.59 -6.73 21.93
N VAL A 46 -10.66 -6.90 20.61
CA VAL A 46 -11.68 -6.27 19.76
C VAL A 46 -12.51 -7.32 19.03
N GLY A 47 -13.79 -7.03 18.82
CA GLY A 47 -14.75 -7.99 18.26
C GLY A 47 -14.50 -8.30 16.78
N SER A 48 -14.16 -7.30 15.98
CA SER A 48 -13.99 -7.47 14.54
C SER A 48 -12.71 -6.81 14.02
N PHE A 49 -12.36 -7.08 12.75
CA PHE A 49 -11.22 -6.44 12.11
C PHE A 49 -11.51 -4.96 11.78
N LEU A 50 -12.73 -4.64 11.34
CA LEU A 50 -13.13 -3.26 11.09
C LEU A 50 -13.19 -2.45 12.40
N GLU A 51 -13.65 -3.06 13.48
CA GLU A 51 -13.59 -2.41 14.80
C GLU A 51 -12.17 -2.03 15.20
N LEU A 52 -11.18 -2.89 14.91
CA LEU A 52 -9.77 -2.54 15.12
C LEU A 52 -9.35 -1.34 14.26
N CYS A 53 -9.76 -1.30 12.98
CA CYS A 53 -9.48 -0.17 12.09
C CYS A 53 -10.13 1.14 12.55
N TYR A 54 -11.33 1.05 13.14
CA TYR A 54 -12.14 2.21 13.57
C TYR A 54 -12.00 2.55 15.06
N THR A 55 -11.07 1.91 15.77
CA THR A 55 -10.73 2.26 17.14
C THR A 55 -9.36 2.93 17.18
N PRO A 56 -9.28 4.28 17.14
CA PRO A 56 -8.01 5.00 16.94
C PRO A 56 -6.92 4.64 17.94
N LYS A 57 -7.29 4.38 19.20
CA LYS A 57 -6.36 3.94 20.24
C LYS A 57 -5.69 2.61 19.88
N HIS A 58 -6.46 1.63 19.45
CA HIS A 58 -5.94 0.30 19.10
C HIS A 58 -5.22 0.31 17.75
N ALA A 59 -5.77 1.02 16.76
CA ALA A 59 -5.15 1.15 15.44
C ALA A 59 -3.78 1.87 15.53
N ALA A 60 -3.67 2.94 16.32
CA ALA A 60 -2.40 3.62 16.56
C ALA A 60 -1.40 2.73 17.32
N GLU A 61 -1.87 1.98 18.34
CA GLU A 61 -1.03 1.03 19.07
C GLU A 61 -0.42 -0.01 18.14
N VAL A 62 -1.23 -0.69 17.33
CA VAL A 62 -0.71 -1.73 16.43
C VAL A 62 0.16 -1.15 15.31
N THR A 63 -0.11 0.08 14.86
CA THR A 63 0.74 0.79 13.89
C THR A 63 2.15 1.00 14.43
N LEU A 64 2.30 1.31 15.70
CA LEU A 64 3.60 1.64 16.33
C LEU A 64 4.37 0.39 16.81
N GLN A 65 3.73 -0.75 17.00
CA GLN A 65 4.37 -1.98 17.48
C GLN A 65 5.60 -2.40 16.65
N PRO A 66 5.53 -2.45 15.31
CA PRO A 66 6.69 -2.80 14.50
C PRO A 66 7.88 -1.86 14.66
N LEU A 67 7.62 -0.55 14.85
CA LEU A 67 8.69 0.44 15.02
C LEU A 67 9.36 0.36 16.38
N ARG A 68 8.63 -0.09 17.41
CA ARG A 68 9.21 -0.36 18.75
C ARG A 68 10.06 -1.63 18.77
N ARG A 69 9.71 -2.60 17.92
CA ARG A 69 10.41 -3.88 17.84
C ARG A 69 11.59 -3.84 16.89
N PHE A 70 11.42 -3.16 15.76
CA PHE A 70 12.40 -3.11 14.68
C PHE A 70 12.75 -1.66 14.36
N ASP A 71 13.99 -1.40 13.99
CA ASP A 71 14.41 -0.07 13.54
C ASP A 71 13.97 0.18 12.07
N LEU A 72 12.65 0.25 11.85
CA LEU A 72 12.07 0.60 10.55
C LEU A 72 12.10 2.11 10.30
N ASP A 73 12.14 2.51 9.04
CA ASP A 73 12.22 3.91 8.63
C ASP A 73 10.85 4.57 8.39
N ALA A 74 9.76 3.76 8.41
CA ALA A 74 8.42 4.27 8.29
C ALA A 74 7.36 3.45 9.04
N ALA A 75 6.31 4.14 9.48
CA ALA A 75 5.03 3.57 9.87
C ALA A 75 4.07 3.65 8.69
N ILE A 76 3.29 2.59 8.44
CA ILE A 76 2.08 2.66 7.63
C ILE A 76 0.88 2.58 8.54
N VAL A 77 -0.08 3.50 8.40
CA VAL A 77 -1.28 3.52 9.24
C VAL A 77 -2.01 2.18 9.17
N PHE A 78 -2.44 1.65 10.31
CA PHE A 78 -3.25 0.45 10.34
C PHE A 78 -4.68 0.76 9.92
N SER A 79 -5.07 0.22 8.77
CA SER A 79 -6.40 0.30 8.16
C SER A 79 -6.54 -0.85 7.14
N ASP A 80 -7.56 -0.81 6.32
CA ASP A 80 -7.77 -1.76 5.21
C ASP A 80 -8.16 -1.03 3.92
N ILE A 81 -7.93 -1.68 2.77
CA ILE A 81 -8.34 -1.14 1.47
C ILE A 81 -9.86 -1.13 1.29
N LEU A 82 -10.59 -1.93 2.07
CA LEU A 82 -12.05 -2.06 1.99
C LEU A 82 -12.80 -1.11 2.93
N VAL A 83 -12.10 -0.20 3.62
CA VAL A 83 -12.78 0.85 4.39
C VAL A 83 -13.52 1.86 3.48
N ILE A 84 -13.08 2.00 2.20
CA ILE A 84 -13.79 2.82 1.22
C ILE A 84 -15.16 2.22 0.86
N PRO A 85 -15.29 0.96 0.43
CA PRO A 85 -16.60 0.34 0.24
C PRO A 85 -17.52 0.43 1.46
N ASP A 86 -16.98 0.21 2.66
CA ASP A 86 -17.72 0.33 3.92
C ASP A 86 -18.24 1.76 4.13
N ALA A 87 -17.38 2.77 3.92
CA ALA A 87 -17.77 4.18 4.01
C ALA A 87 -18.78 4.60 2.94
N LEU A 88 -18.74 3.97 1.76
CA LEU A 88 -19.73 4.16 0.70
C LEU A 88 -21.08 3.51 1.04
N GLY A 89 -21.16 2.70 2.10
CA GLY A 89 -22.39 2.04 2.56
C GLY A 89 -22.58 0.61 2.05
N GLN A 90 -21.56 0.01 1.43
CA GLN A 90 -21.59 -1.42 1.13
C GLN A 90 -21.26 -2.23 2.39
N THR A 91 -22.03 -3.27 2.67
CA THR A 91 -21.76 -4.14 3.82
C THR A 91 -20.42 -4.85 3.64
N VAL A 92 -19.48 -4.64 4.57
CA VAL A 92 -18.17 -5.28 4.60
C VAL A 92 -17.99 -6.06 5.89
N GLY A 93 -17.60 -7.32 5.79
CA GLY A 93 -17.27 -8.18 6.91
C GLY A 93 -15.94 -8.89 6.70
N PHE A 94 -15.39 -9.49 7.77
CA PHE A 94 -14.16 -10.27 7.72
C PHE A 94 -14.37 -11.59 8.45
N GLU A 95 -14.34 -12.68 7.72
CA GLU A 95 -14.49 -14.02 8.28
C GLU A 95 -13.13 -14.61 8.65
N THR A 96 -13.09 -15.27 9.80
CA THR A 96 -11.84 -15.89 10.30
C THR A 96 -11.41 -17.01 9.36
N GLY A 97 -10.25 -16.84 8.73
CA GLY A 97 -9.67 -17.82 7.80
C GLY A 97 -10.11 -17.64 6.33
N GLU A 98 -11.19 -16.93 6.06
CA GLU A 98 -11.73 -16.79 4.69
C GLU A 98 -11.45 -15.39 4.06
N GLY A 99 -11.04 -14.42 4.87
CA GLY A 99 -10.76 -13.06 4.40
C GLY A 99 -12.01 -12.17 4.34
N PRO A 100 -11.99 -11.10 3.52
CA PRO A 100 -13.10 -10.16 3.44
C PRO A 100 -14.33 -10.77 2.74
N ARG A 101 -15.50 -10.38 3.22
CA ARG A 101 -16.82 -10.67 2.63
C ARG A 101 -17.60 -9.39 2.46
N LEU A 102 -18.09 -9.15 1.28
CA LEU A 102 -18.94 -8.01 0.93
C LEU A 102 -20.25 -8.52 0.34
N GLU A 103 -21.32 -7.76 0.51
CA GLU A 103 -22.50 -7.97 -0.29
C GLU A 103 -22.20 -7.55 -1.74
N PRO A 104 -22.29 -8.45 -2.75
CA PRO A 104 -21.92 -8.11 -4.13
C PRO A 104 -22.76 -6.95 -4.68
N ILE A 105 -22.08 -5.98 -5.30
CA ILE A 105 -22.77 -4.83 -5.88
C ILE A 105 -23.31 -5.15 -7.27
N THR A 106 -24.53 -4.65 -7.56
CA THR A 106 -25.16 -4.74 -8.89
C THR A 106 -25.22 -3.36 -9.52
N PRO A 107 -25.49 -3.25 -10.84
CA PRO A 107 -25.69 -1.96 -11.50
C PRO A 107 -26.72 -1.07 -10.81
N GLU A 108 -27.83 -1.64 -10.34
CA GLU A 108 -28.90 -0.94 -9.62
C GLU A 108 -28.44 -0.51 -8.21
N GLY A 109 -27.54 -1.27 -7.60
CA GLY A 109 -26.96 -0.99 -6.28
C GLY A 109 -26.05 0.23 -6.26
N LEU A 110 -25.47 0.63 -7.41
CA LEU A 110 -24.58 1.79 -7.48
C LEU A 110 -25.24 3.09 -7.02
N GLY A 111 -26.56 3.24 -7.24
CA GLY A 111 -27.33 4.41 -6.81
C GLY A 111 -27.50 4.54 -5.28
N LYS A 112 -27.13 3.50 -4.52
CA LYS A 112 -27.21 3.49 -3.06
C LYS A 112 -25.88 3.90 -2.41
N LEU A 113 -24.79 3.94 -3.16
CA LEU A 113 -23.49 4.37 -2.64
C LEU A 113 -23.53 5.85 -2.21
N ARG A 114 -22.80 6.18 -1.16
CA ARG A 114 -22.76 7.48 -0.49
C ARG A 114 -21.36 8.10 -0.50
N PRO A 115 -20.89 8.67 -1.63
CA PRO A 115 -19.55 9.28 -1.70
C PRO A 115 -19.36 10.42 -0.70
N ASP A 116 -20.41 11.20 -0.43
CA ASP A 116 -20.43 12.31 0.51
C ASP A 116 -20.20 11.90 1.98
N ASN A 117 -20.36 10.62 2.30
CA ASN A 117 -20.15 10.09 3.65
C ASN A 117 -18.70 9.67 3.97
N VAL A 118 -17.85 9.53 2.95
CA VAL A 118 -16.53 8.88 3.07
C VAL A 118 -15.65 9.54 4.13
N VAL A 119 -15.48 10.85 4.10
CA VAL A 119 -14.63 11.57 5.06
C VAL A 119 -15.19 11.49 6.48
N THR A 120 -16.50 11.62 6.64
CA THR A 120 -17.15 11.55 7.95
C THR A 120 -17.05 10.15 8.55
N HIS A 121 -17.33 9.12 7.77
CA HIS A 121 -17.28 7.73 8.21
C HIS A 121 -15.85 7.31 8.59
N LEU A 122 -14.86 7.77 7.83
CA LEU A 122 -13.45 7.42 8.02
C LEU A 122 -12.71 8.33 9.00
N ALA A 123 -13.39 9.24 9.71
CA ALA A 123 -12.81 10.10 10.74
C ALA A 123 -11.92 9.33 11.77
N PRO A 124 -12.27 8.11 12.23
CA PRO A 124 -11.40 7.34 13.11
C PRO A 124 -10.02 6.99 12.50
N VAL A 125 -9.93 6.81 11.19
CA VAL A 125 -8.64 6.55 10.52
C VAL A 125 -7.77 7.80 10.54
N PHE A 126 -8.36 8.98 10.37
CA PHE A 126 -7.64 10.25 10.44
C PHE A 126 -7.15 10.53 11.86
N GLU A 127 -7.99 10.30 12.88
CA GLU A 127 -7.56 10.36 14.28
C GLU A 127 -6.41 9.38 14.57
N THR A 128 -6.44 8.18 13.97
CA THR A 128 -5.32 7.22 14.08
C THR A 128 -4.03 7.82 13.53
N LEU A 129 -4.07 8.46 12.35
CA LEU A 129 -2.91 9.12 11.76
C LEU A 129 -2.35 10.23 12.66
N GLU A 130 -3.22 11.08 13.22
CA GLU A 130 -2.82 12.14 14.15
C GLU A 130 -2.14 11.60 15.40
N ARG A 131 -2.69 10.53 15.99
CA ARG A 131 -2.11 9.85 17.16
C ARG A 131 -0.75 9.25 16.84
N VAL A 132 -0.63 8.55 15.71
CA VAL A 132 0.64 7.98 15.26
C VAL A 132 1.65 9.08 14.97
N LYS A 133 1.25 10.15 14.27
CA LYS A 133 2.13 11.29 13.96
C LYS A 133 2.72 11.93 15.21
N SER A 134 1.90 12.08 16.25
CA SER A 134 2.33 12.68 17.52
C SER A 134 3.33 11.80 18.29
N ALA A 135 3.28 10.47 18.11
CA ALA A 135 4.14 9.51 18.78
C ALA A 135 5.36 9.06 17.96
N LEU A 136 5.37 9.38 16.67
CA LEU A 136 6.39 8.92 15.74
C LEU A 136 7.65 9.78 15.86
N ALA A 137 8.82 9.14 15.88
CA ALA A 137 10.09 9.86 15.86
C ALA A 137 10.23 10.75 14.60
N PRO A 138 10.86 11.92 14.70
CA PRO A 138 10.86 12.92 13.62
C PRO A 138 11.56 12.47 12.32
N ASP A 139 12.44 11.47 12.40
CA ASP A 139 13.14 10.86 11.26
C ASP A 139 12.32 9.76 10.57
N LYS A 140 11.21 9.33 11.16
CA LYS A 140 10.34 8.28 10.58
C LYS A 140 9.26 8.89 9.70
N THR A 141 8.97 8.21 8.59
CA THR A 141 7.91 8.62 7.65
C THR A 141 6.58 7.97 8.04
N LEU A 142 5.49 8.74 8.01
CA LEU A 142 4.13 8.21 8.16
C LEU A 142 3.51 8.01 6.79
N ILE A 143 3.17 6.75 6.46
CA ILE A 143 2.56 6.35 5.21
C ILE A 143 1.05 6.19 5.40
N GLY A 144 0.27 6.95 4.62
CA GLY A 144 -1.15 6.68 4.39
C GLY A 144 -1.34 5.79 3.17
N PHE A 145 -2.55 5.33 2.91
CA PHE A 145 -2.82 4.51 1.73
C PHE A 145 -4.31 4.41 1.39
N CYS A 146 -4.60 3.93 0.18
CA CYS A 146 -5.89 3.37 -0.18
C CYS A 146 -5.73 2.17 -1.12
N GLY A 147 -6.80 1.38 -1.26
CA GLY A 147 -6.93 0.46 -2.38
C GLY A 147 -7.21 1.23 -3.68
N SER A 148 -6.55 0.85 -4.76
CA SER A 148 -6.82 1.44 -6.08
C SER A 148 -8.17 0.96 -6.63
N PRO A 149 -8.80 1.76 -7.51
CA PRO A 149 -10.19 1.53 -7.92
C PRO A 149 -10.47 0.15 -8.52
N TRP A 150 -9.60 -0.38 -9.39
CA TRP A 150 -9.78 -1.72 -9.94
C TRP A 150 -9.76 -2.78 -8.85
N THR A 151 -8.75 -2.76 -7.99
CA THR A 151 -8.66 -3.72 -6.87
C THR A 151 -9.90 -3.66 -5.98
N VAL A 152 -10.36 -2.48 -5.60
CA VAL A 152 -11.53 -2.32 -4.75
C VAL A 152 -12.79 -2.78 -5.46
N ALA A 153 -12.97 -2.42 -6.74
CA ALA A 153 -14.11 -2.85 -7.56
C ALA A 153 -14.18 -4.38 -7.67
N THR A 154 -13.04 -5.09 -7.76
CA THR A 154 -13.05 -6.55 -7.82
C THR A 154 -13.69 -7.19 -6.58
N TYR A 155 -13.40 -6.65 -5.39
CA TYR A 155 -14.04 -7.09 -4.14
C TYR A 155 -15.51 -6.70 -4.08
N MET A 156 -15.84 -5.47 -4.46
CA MET A 156 -17.22 -4.96 -4.42
C MET A 156 -18.15 -5.77 -5.31
N ILE A 157 -17.69 -6.17 -6.48
CA ILE A 157 -18.48 -6.94 -7.47
C ILE A 157 -18.55 -8.42 -7.11
N ALA A 158 -17.41 -9.02 -6.74
CA ALA A 158 -17.37 -10.47 -6.44
C ALA A 158 -17.86 -10.81 -5.03
N GLY A 159 -17.83 -9.84 -4.10
CA GLY A 159 -18.11 -10.08 -2.68
C GLY A 159 -16.98 -10.73 -1.90
N HIS A 160 -15.91 -11.14 -2.55
CA HIS A 160 -14.74 -11.80 -1.95
C HIS A 160 -13.51 -11.67 -2.85
N GLY A 161 -12.33 -12.06 -2.33
CA GLY A 161 -11.13 -12.20 -3.15
C GLY A 161 -11.26 -13.34 -4.17
N SER A 162 -10.79 -13.13 -5.40
CA SER A 162 -10.77 -14.11 -6.48
C SER A 162 -9.39 -14.14 -7.14
N PRO A 163 -8.84 -15.32 -7.46
CA PRO A 163 -7.50 -15.41 -8.05
C PRO A 163 -7.44 -14.89 -9.48
N ASP A 164 -8.55 -14.90 -10.23
CA ASP A 164 -8.64 -14.51 -11.65
C ASP A 164 -9.49 -13.26 -11.90
N GLN A 165 -10.16 -12.73 -10.86
CA GLN A 165 -11.08 -11.59 -10.91
C GLN A 165 -12.20 -11.74 -11.97
N ALA A 166 -12.61 -12.99 -12.31
CA ALA A 166 -13.52 -13.28 -13.39
C ALA A 166 -14.85 -12.52 -13.27
N ALA A 167 -15.45 -12.45 -12.07
CA ALA A 167 -16.71 -11.74 -11.87
C ALA A 167 -16.60 -10.25 -12.23
N ALA A 168 -15.55 -9.57 -11.79
CA ALA A 168 -15.33 -8.16 -12.08
C ALA A 168 -15.00 -7.90 -13.55
N ARG A 169 -14.20 -8.78 -14.17
CA ARG A 169 -13.87 -8.69 -15.60
C ARG A 169 -15.12 -8.88 -16.47
N LEU A 170 -15.97 -9.86 -16.15
CA LEU A 170 -17.24 -10.07 -16.84
C LEU A 170 -18.19 -8.89 -16.64
N PHE A 171 -18.30 -8.36 -15.41
CA PHE A 171 -19.10 -7.18 -15.12
C PHE A 171 -18.65 -5.98 -15.98
N ALA A 172 -17.35 -5.72 -16.03
CA ALA A 172 -16.80 -4.62 -16.83
C ALA A 172 -17.09 -4.75 -18.33
N LEU A 173 -17.05 -5.98 -18.87
CA LEU A 173 -17.34 -6.26 -20.29
C LEU A 173 -18.82 -6.24 -20.62
N GLN A 174 -19.68 -6.72 -19.71
CA GLN A 174 -21.13 -6.84 -19.94
C GLN A 174 -21.91 -5.60 -19.55
N GLN A 175 -21.37 -4.79 -18.61
CA GLN A 175 -22.00 -3.60 -18.05
C GLN A 175 -21.01 -2.40 -18.02
N PRO A 176 -20.46 -2.00 -19.20
CA PRO A 176 -19.37 -1.04 -19.26
C PRO A 176 -19.71 0.33 -18.64
N GLU A 177 -20.95 0.81 -18.83
CA GLU A 177 -21.39 2.09 -18.26
C GLU A 177 -21.51 2.02 -16.73
N ALA A 178 -22.06 0.94 -16.18
CA ALA A 178 -22.15 0.73 -14.75
C ALA A 178 -20.75 0.60 -14.13
N PHE A 179 -19.83 -0.12 -14.81
CA PHE A 179 -18.45 -0.25 -14.35
C PHE A 179 -17.69 1.07 -14.36
N ALA A 180 -17.82 1.86 -15.43
CA ALA A 180 -17.22 3.19 -15.49
C ALA A 180 -17.73 4.09 -14.35
N ARG A 181 -19.05 4.08 -14.08
CA ARG A 181 -19.62 4.80 -12.95
C ARG A 181 -19.09 4.33 -11.59
N LEU A 182 -18.89 3.02 -11.40
CA LEU A 182 -18.29 2.49 -10.18
C LEU A 182 -16.85 3.01 -10.01
N LEU A 183 -16.05 2.98 -11.08
CA LEU A 183 -14.68 3.51 -11.04
C LEU A 183 -14.67 5.01 -10.73
N ASP A 184 -15.58 5.81 -11.29
CA ASP A 184 -15.70 7.24 -11.00
C ASP A 184 -15.96 7.48 -9.50
N ILE A 185 -16.94 6.77 -8.91
CA ILE A 185 -17.24 6.84 -7.48
C ILE A 185 -16.01 6.49 -6.64
N LEU A 186 -15.28 5.44 -7.00
CA LEU A 186 -14.09 5.00 -6.27
C LEU A 186 -12.92 5.98 -6.41
N VAL A 187 -12.76 6.61 -7.57
CA VAL A 187 -11.75 7.66 -7.77
C VAL A 187 -12.04 8.86 -6.87
N GLU A 188 -13.26 9.39 -6.88
CA GLU A 188 -13.65 10.52 -6.04
C GLU A 188 -13.49 10.21 -4.55
N ALA A 189 -14.01 9.07 -4.10
CA ALA A 189 -13.87 8.62 -2.72
C ALA A 189 -12.39 8.46 -2.30
N SER A 190 -11.55 7.95 -3.19
CA SER A 190 -10.11 7.80 -2.92
C SER A 190 -9.38 9.14 -2.83
N ILE A 191 -9.73 10.11 -3.68
CA ILE A 191 -9.17 11.47 -3.61
C ILE A 191 -9.49 12.10 -2.26
N ASP A 192 -10.75 12.12 -1.86
CA ASP A 192 -11.18 12.72 -0.60
C ASP A 192 -10.53 12.03 0.61
N TYR A 193 -10.48 10.71 0.59
CA TYR A 193 -9.85 9.91 1.64
C TYR A 193 -8.34 10.18 1.77
N LEU A 194 -7.61 10.24 0.65
CA LEU A 194 -6.17 10.49 0.67
C LEU A 194 -5.82 11.93 1.05
N VAL A 195 -6.61 12.91 0.59
CA VAL A 195 -6.46 14.32 0.99
C VAL A 195 -6.66 14.47 2.49
N ALA A 196 -7.66 13.80 3.06
CA ALA A 196 -7.90 13.82 4.50
C ALA A 196 -6.75 13.15 5.27
N GLN A 197 -6.16 12.07 4.75
CA GLN A 197 -4.97 11.44 5.35
C GLN A 197 -3.77 12.38 5.37
N PHE A 198 -3.50 13.12 4.29
CA PHE A 198 -2.43 14.14 4.29
C PHE A 198 -2.69 15.23 5.32
N ARG A 199 -3.92 15.73 5.43
CA ARG A 199 -4.31 16.74 6.42
C ARG A 199 -4.18 16.23 7.86
N ALA A 200 -4.38 14.93 8.07
CA ALA A 200 -4.17 14.26 9.35
C ALA A 200 -2.70 13.90 9.65
N GLY A 201 -1.77 14.23 8.76
CA GLY A 201 -0.34 14.14 9.02
C GLY A 201 0.43 13.04 8.29
N ALA A 202 -0.17 12.34 7.31
CA ALA A 202 0.58 11.45 6.43
C ALA A 202 1.65 12.23 5.66
N ASP A 203 2.85 11.68 5.56
CA ASP A 203 3.97 12.29 4.84
C ASP A 203 3.97 11.86 3.36
N VAL A 204 3.43 10.69 3.07
CA VAL A 204 3.32 10.05 1.75
C VAL A 204 2.13 9.11 1.75
N VAL A 205 1.53 8.87 0.61
CA VAL A 205 0.46 7.87 0.47
C VAL A 205 0.82 6.81 -0.57
N GLN A 206 0.28 5.60 -0.38
CA GLN A 206 0.45 4.50 -1.32
C GLN A 206 -0.87 4.03 -1.92
N LEU A 207 -0.90 3.85 -3.25
CA LEU A 207 -2.01 3.25 -3.99
C LEU A 207 -1.75 1.74 -4.13
N PHE A 208 -2.60 0.92 -3.53
CA PHE A 208 -2.50 -0.54 -3.60
C PHE A 208 -3.37 -1.10 -4.73
N GLU A 209 -2.77 -1.33 -5.89
CA GLU A 209 -3.41 -2.04 -7.00
C GLU A 209 -3.01 -3.51 -6.97
N SER A 210 -3.58 -4.26 -6.03
CA SER A 210 -3.15 -5.63 -5.70
C SER A 210 -3.55 -6.67 -6.74
N TRP A 211 -4.50 -6.36 -7.63
CA TRP A 211 -5.08 -7.27 -8.62
C TRP A 211 -4.89 -6.78 -10.06
N ALA A 212 -3.80 -6.09 -10.36
CA ALA A 212 -3.47 -5.60 -11.70
C ALA A 212 -3.13 -6.70 -12.72
N LEU A 213 -2.88 -7.93 -12.25
CA LEU A 213 -2.71 -9.10 -13.10
C LEU A 213 -4.04 -9.49 -13.80
N ASN A 214 -3.95 -10.30 -14.84
CA ASN A 214 -5.09 -10.82 -15.61
C ASN A 214 -5.89 -9.80 -16.44
N LEU A 215 -5.39 -8.59 -16.60
CA LEU A 215 -5.93 -7.60 -17.53
C LEU A 215 -5.11 -7.60 -18.83
N ASP A 216 -5.77 -7.44 -19.95
CA ASP A 216 -5.09 -7.09 -21.19
C ASP A 216 -4.63 -5.63 -21.19
N GLU A 217 -3.84 -5.23 -22.19
CA GLU A 217 -3.26 -3.89 -22.28
C GLU A 217 -4.33 -2.78 -22.25
N ALA A 218 -5.44 -2.96 -23.00
CA ALA A 218 -6.51 -1.95 -23.06
C ALA A 218 -7.27 -1.87 -21.72
N GLN A 219 -7.55 -3.01 -21.10
CA GLN A 219 -8.18 -3.07 -19.78
C GLN A 219 -7.26 -2.47 -18.70
N PHE A 220 -5.95 -2.76 -18.75
CA PHE A 220 -4.99 -2.19 -17.81
C PHE A 220 -4.91 -0.66 -17.94
N ALA A 221 -4.89 -0.15 -19.16
CA ALA A 221 -4.93 1.30 -19.39
C ALA A 221 -6.21 1.94 -18.86
N ALA A 222 -7.37 1.35 -19.13
CA ALA A 222 -8.67 1.91 -18.76
C ALA A 222 -9.02 1.72 -17.27
N TYR A 223 -8.63 0.59 -16.64
CA TYR A 223 -9.08 0.24 -15.29
C TYR A 223 -8.02 0.47 -14.22
N VAL A 224 -6.75 0.53 -14.60
CA VAL A 224 -5.63 0.73 -13.67
C VAL A 224 -4.96 2.09 -13.89
N ILE A 225 -4.42 2.36 -15.09
CA ILE A 225 -3.67 3.59 -15.34
C ILE A 225 -4.56 4.82 -15.16
N GLU A 226 -5.66 4.89 -15.89
CA GLU A 226 -6.50 6.09 -15.91
C GLU A 226 -7.12 6.44 -14.54
N PRO A 227 -7.70 5.49 -13.76
CA PRO A 227 -8.19 5.79 -12.43
C PRO A 227 -7.08 6.25 -11.47
N ASN A 228 -5.91 5.58 -11.48
CA ASN A 228 -4.79 5.97 -10.61
C ASN A 228 -4.23 7.36 -11.00
N ARG A 229 -4.13 7.68 -12.30
CA ARG A 229 -3.74 9.00 -12.79
C ARG A 229 -4.68 10.09 -12.29
N ARG A 230 -5.99 9.85 -12.35
CA ARG A 230 -7.02 10.76 -11.84
C ARG A 230 -6.90 10.96 -10.34
N ILE A 231 -6.65 9.91 -9.56
CA ILE A 231 -6.42 10.03 -8.13
C ILE A 231 -5.20 10.90 -7.84
N VAL A 232 -4.06 10.62 -8.48
CA VAL A 232 -2.84 11.42 -8.27
C VAL A 232 -3.07 12.89 -8.62
N ALA A 233 -3.71 13.16 -9.74
CA ALA A 233 -4.03 14.53 -10.16
C ALA A 233 -5.00 15.23 -9.20
N GLY A 234 -6.07 14.55 -8.76
CA GLY A 234 -7.07 15.08 -7.84
C GLY A 234 -6.51 15.36 -6.44
N VAL A 235 -5.64 14.48 -5.93
CA VAL A 235 -4.93 14.70 -4.66
C VAL A 235 -4.01 15.92 -4.77
N ARG A 236 -3.22 16.04 -5.84
CA ARG A 236 -2.30 17.17 -6.03
C ARG A 236 -2.99 18.50 -6.29
N ALA A 237 -4.19 18.48 -6.82
CA ALA A 237 -5.01 19.71 -6.94
C ALA A 237 -5.34 20.31 -5.56
N GLN A 238 -5.38 19.51 -4.51
CA GLN A 238 -5.68 19.95 -3.14
C GLN A 238 -4.45 19.99 -2.22
N ILE A 239 -3.48 19.13 -2.46
CA ILE A 239 -2.21 19.03 -1.72
C ILE A 239 -1.08 19.10 -2.75
N PRO A 240 -0.59 20.28 -3.09
CA PRO A 240 0.50 20.45 -4.05
C PRO A 240 1.73 19.62 -3.63
N ASP A 241 2.39 18.99 -4.60
CA ASP A 241 3.57 18.14 -4.40
C ASP A 241 3.35 16.93 -3.48
N ALA A 242 2.10 16.49 -3.28
CA ALA A 242 1.77 15.29 -2.52
C ALA A 242 2.58 14.07 -3.02
N PRO A 243 3.44 13.45 -2.18
CA PRO A 243 4.20 12.29 -2.61
C PRO A 243 3.29 11.05 -2.66
N VAL A 244 3.31 10.36 -3.80
CA VAL A 244 2.48 9.15 -4.02
C VAL A 244 3.36 7.99 -4.47
N ILE A 245 3.19 6.83 -3.86
CA ILE A 245 3.77 5.56 -4.27
C ILE A 245 2.68 4.74 -4.98
N GLY A 246 2.93 4.30 -6.20
CA GLY A 246 2.04 3.37 -6.90
C GLY A 246 2.52 1.93 -6.73
N PHE A 247 1.61 0.98 -6.52
CA PHE A 247 1.95 -0.44 -6.45
C PHE A 247 1.00 -1.30 -7.28
N PRO A 248 1.17 -1.34 -8.61
CA PRO A 248 0.39 -2.19 -9.51
C PRO A 248 0.97 -3.62 -9.53
N ARG A 249 0.60 -4.42 -8.55
CA ARG A 249 1.10 -5.79 -8.38
C ARG A 249 0.67 -6.69 -9.53
N GLY A 250 1.64 -7.38 -10.13
CA GLY A 250 1.40 -8.28 -11.26
C GLY A 250 1.31 -7.58 -12.62
N ALA A 251 1.58 -6.28 -12.69
CA ALA A 251 1.55 -5.52 -13.93
C ALA A 251 2.61 -5.94 -14.95
N ALA A 252 3.70 -6.58 -14.50
CA ALA A 252 4.75 -7.13 -15.37
C ALA A 252 5.25 -6.13 -16.43
N GLY A 253 5.10 -6.47 -17.73
CA GLY A 253 5.51 -5.63 -18.84
C GLY A 253 4.77 -4.30 -18.97
N MET A 254 3.66 -4.11 -18.28
CA MET A 254 2.89 -2.85 -18.27
C MET A 254 3.38 -1.82 -17.24
N LEU A 255 4.38 -2.17 -16.41
CA LEU A 255 4.96 -1.25 -15.42
C LEU A 255 5.50 0.06 -16.03
N PRO A 256 6.21 0.06 -17.20
CA PRO A 256 6.67 1.30 -17.80
C PRO A 256 5.54 2.26 -18.17
N ALA A 257 4.47 1.75 -18.80
CA ALA A 257 3.31 2.56 -19.15
C ALA A 257 2.63 3.15 -17.91
N TYR A 258 2.51 2.37 -16.83
CA TYR A 258 2.00 2.87 -15.55
C TYR A 258 2.90 3.99 -14.98
N ALA A 259 4.20 3.77 -14.96
CA ALA A 259 5.17 4.74 -14.42
C ALA A 259 5.15 6.08 -15.17
N GLU A 260 5.01 6.05 -16.49
CA GLU A 260 4.96 7.24 -17.33
C GLU A 260 3.65 8.01 -17.20
N ALA A 261 2.51 7.30 -17.17
CA ALA A 261 1.19 7.92 -17.30
C ALA A 261 0.59 8.35 -15.96
N VAL A 262 0.83 7.63 -14.86
CA VAL A 262 0.15 7.88 -13.58
C VAL A 262 0.74 9.08 -12.84
N GLY A 263 2.03 9.34 -13.00
CA GLY A 263 2.70 10.47 -12.35
C GLY A 263 3.05 10.22 -10.87
N VAL A 264 3.22 8.95 -10.45
CA VAL A 264 3.67 8.62 -9.09
C VAL A 264 5.11 9.05 -8.83
N ASN A 265 5.46 9.30 -7.57
CA ASN A 265 6.82 9.65 -7.16
C ASN A 265 7.72 8.43 -6.99
N ALA A 266 7.14 7.27 -6.69
CA ALA A 266 7.85 6.02 -6.55
C ALA A 266 6.98 4.85 -7.00
N LEU A 267 7.61 3.75 -7.45
CA LEU A 267 6.92 2.58 -7.96
C LEU A 267 7.25 1.34 -7.12
N GLY A 268 6.22 0.75 -6.53
CA GLY A 268 6.32 -0.55 -5.86
C GLY A 268 6.43 -1.68 -6.88
N LEU A 269 7.35 -2.59 -6.62
CA LEU A 269 7.65 -3.77 -7.44
C LEU A 269 7.27 -5.04 -6.67
N ASP A 270 6.55 -5.94 -7.30
CA ASP A 270 6.34 -7.27 -6.73
C ASP A 270 7.57 -8.16 -6.91
N HIS A 271 7.60 -9.28 -6.18
CA HIS A 271 8.73 -10.21 -6.19
C HIS A 271 8.95 -10.93 -7.52
N GLY A 272 7.96 -10.93 -8.42
CA GLY A 272 8.06 -11.47 -9.77
C GLY A 272 8.75 -10.52 -10.75
N THR A 273 8.93 -9.24 -10.39
CA THR A 273 9.60 -8.26 -11.26
C THR A 273 11.13 -8.44 -11.21
N PRO A 274 11.79 -8.79 -12.33
CA PRO A 274 13.24 -8.91 -12.38
C PRO A 274 13.93 -7.56 -12.15
N LEU A 275 15.06 -7.55 -11.40
CA LEU A 275 15.81 -6.33 -11.09
C LEU A 275 16.36 -5.67 -12.37
N ALA A 276 16.87 -6.46 -13.31
CA ALA A 276 17.35 -5.98 -14.60
C ALA A 276 16.23 -5.29 -15.38
N PHE A 277 15.06 -5.94 -15.51
CA PHE A 277 13.91 -5.33 -16.17
C PHE A 277 13.51 -3.99 -15.53
N ALA A 278 13.44 -3.92 -14.21
CA ALA A 278 13.10 -2.67 -13.51
C ALA A 278 14.15 -1.56 -13.77
N ASN A 279 15.44 -1.91 -13.86
CA ASN A 279 16.48 -0.94 -14.17
C ASN A 279 16.46 -0.46 -15.61
N ASP A 280 16.19 -1.35 -16.56
CA ASP A 280 16.27 -1.07 -17.99
C ASP A 280 14.99 -0.41 -18.54
N ALA A 281 13.83 -0.82 -18.04
CA ALA A 281 12.54 -0.42 -18.60
C ALA A 281 11.85 0.75 -17.88
N LEU A 282 12.17 1.02 -16.60
CA LEU A 282 11.57 2.12 -15.86
C LEU A 282 12.35 3.42 -16.05
N PRO A 283 11.68 4.59 -15.99
CA PRO A 283 12.32 5.88 -16.14
C PRO A 283 13.57 6.01 -15.27
N PRO A 284 14.70 6.52 -15.82
CA PRO A 284 15.90 6.77 -15.03
C PRO A 284 15.59 7.71 -13.84
N GLY A 285 16.08 7.32 -12.66
CA GLY A 285 15.88 8.13 -11.46
C GLY A 285 14.52 7.97 -10.77
N LEU A 286 13.54 7.29 -11.36
CA LEU A 286 12.31 6.95 -10.66
C LEU A 286 12.62 6.05 -9.47
N PRO A 287 12.26 6.46 -8.24
CA PRO A 287 12.41 5.64 -7.06
C PRO A 287 11.62 4.33 -7.18
N VAL A 288 12.25 3.22 -6.77
CA VAL A 288 11.57 1.92 -6.71
C VAL A 288 11.47 1.43 -5.27
N GLN A 289 10.43 0.66 -4.98
CA GLN A 289 10.18 0.05 -3.68
C GLN A 289 10.01 -1.46 -3.84
N GLY A 290 10.66 -2.23 -3.02
CA GLY A 290 10.55 -3.71 -3.02
C GLY A 290 11.93 -4.36 -3.09
N ASN A 291 12.05 -5.66 -3.49
CA ASN A 291 10.94 -6.55 -3.86
C ASN A 291 11.23 -7.99 -3.36
N LEU A 292 11.61 -8.14 -2.09
CA LEU A 292 11.88 -9.45 -1.52
C LEU A 292 10.59 -10.30 -1.46
N ASP A 293 10.68 -11.55 -1.90
CA ASP A 293 9.58 -12.50 -1.77
C ASP A 293 9.22 -12.73 -0.29
N PRO A 294 7.96 -12.53 0.13
CA PRO A 294 7.53 -12.81 1.49
C PRO A 294 7.79 -14.25 1.95
N LEU A 295 7.79 -15.23 1.04
CA LEU A 295 8.11 -16.62 1.36
C LEU A 295 9.60 -16.81 1.66
N ARG A 296 10.49 -16.06 1.01
CA ARG A 296 11.91 -16.06 1.38
C ARG A 296 12.15 -15.50 2.78
N LEU A 297 11.41 -14.42 3.14
CA LEU A 297 11.46 -13.90 4.50
C LEU A 297 10.94 -14.92 5.51
N ALA A 298 9.84 -15.61 5.21
CA ALA A 298 9.30 -16.63 6.09
C ALA A 298 10.25 -17.83 6.25
N ALA A 299 10.93 -18.24 5.17
CA ALA A 299 11.93 -19.30 5.21
C ALA A 299 13.21 -18.88 5.97
N GLY A 300 13.62 -17.63 5.87
CA GLY A 300 14.83 -17.11 6.52
C GLY A 300 16.13 -17.69 5.97
N GLY A 301 17.18 -17.60 6.78
CA GLY A 301 18.48 -18.19 6.50
C GLY A 301 19.20 -17.59 5.29
N ARG A 302 20.23 -18.31 4.82
CA ARG A 302 21.16 -17.82 3.79
C ARG A 302 20.47 -17.36 2.51
N GLN A 303 19.42 -18.06 2.04
CA GLN A 303 18.74 -17.69 0.80
C GLN A 303 17.96 -16.39 0.91
N MET A 304 17.42 -16.05 2.08
CA MET A 304 16.82 -14.75 2.35
C MET A 304 17.90 -13.65 2.34
N GLU A 305 19.01 -13.90 3.06
CA GLU A 305 20.11 -12.93 3.21
C GLU A 305 20.74 -12.59 1.86
N GLU A 306 21.16 -13.60 1.09
CA GLU A 306 21.75 -13.43 -0.26
C GLU A 306 20.79 -12.68 -1.20
N ARG A 307 19.48 -12.97 -1.13
CA ARG A 307 18.51 -12.27 -1.98
C ARG A 307 18.29 -10.83 -1.55
N ALA A 308 18.28 -10.54 -0.25
CA ALA A 308 18.19 -9.17 0.25
C ALA A 308 19.41 -8.34 -0.20
N GLU A 309 20.62 -8.88 -0.04
CA GLU A 309 21.86 -8.25 -0.51
C GLU A 309 21.85 -8.03 -2.03
N ALA A 310 21.40 -9.01 -2.81
CA ALA A 310 21.28 -8.89 -4.26
C ALA A 310 20.27 -7.80 -4.68
N ILE A 311 19.17 -7.61 -3.96
CA ILE A 311 18.22 -6.53 -4.22
C ILE A 311 18.85 -5.18 -3.92
N ILE A 312 19.54 -5.03 -2.79
CA ILE A 312 20.24 -3.79 -2.41
C ILE A 312 21.28 -3.43 -3.46
N ALA A 313 22.12 -4.37 -3.85
CA ALA A 313 23.15 -4.18 -4.88
C ALA A 313 22.52 -3.89 -6.26
N GLY A 314 21.43 -4.59 -6.61
CA GLY A 314 20.76 -4.43 -7.89
C GLY A 314 20.13 -3.06 -8.11
N PHE A 315 19.71 -2.39 -7.03
CA PHE A 315 19.16 -1.03 -7.08
C PHE A 315 20.12 0.06 -6.54
N ALA A 316 21.42 -0.26 -6.37
CA ALA A 316 22.38 0.69 -5.83
C ALA A 316 22.51 1.99 -6.64
N ASN A 317 22.18 1.98 -7.93
CA ASN A 317 22.31 3.13 -8.83
C ASN A 317 21.03 3.98 -8.97
N ARG A 318 19.95 3.64 -8.24
CA ARG A 318 18.71 4.44 -8.22
C ARG A 318 18.19 4.64 -6.79
N PRO A 319 17.30 5.63 -6.55
CA PRO A 319 16.62 5.74 -5.27
C PRO A 319 15.83 4.46 -5.00
N HIS A 320 16.07 3.82 -3.85
CA HIS A 320 15.47 2.53 -3.52
C HIS A 320 14.94 2.52 -2.09
N ILE A 321 13.72 2.05 -1.92
CA ILE A 321 13.09 1.74 -0.63
C ILE A 321 13.02 0.22 -0.51
N PHE A 322 13.70 -0.34 0.47
CA PHE A 322 13.63 -1.79 0.68
C PHE A 322 12.26 -2.17 1.26
N ASN A 323 11.64 -3.16 0.64
CA ASN A 323 10.37 -3.75 1.07
C ASN A 323 10.25 -5.17 0.54
N LEU A 324 9.18 -5.86 0.93
CA LEU A 324 8.76 -7.10 0.29
C LEU A 324 8.01 -6.80 -1.02
N GLY A 325 7.95 -7.80 -1.90
CA GLY A 325 7.15 -7.73 -3.13
C GLY A 325 5.65 -7.98 -2.92
N HIS A 326 5.21 -8.19 -1.68
CA HIS A 326 3.83 -8.22 -1.19
C HIS A 326 3.84 -8.18 0.35
N GLY A 327 2.67 -8.28 0.99
CA GLY A 327 2.58 -8.26 2.44
C GLY A 327 3.26 -9.46 3.12
N ILE A 328 3.87 -9.21 4.28
CA ILE A 328 4.40 -10.27 5.14
C ILE A 328 3.31 -11.28 5.50
N ILE A 329 3.67 -12.57 5.52
CA ILE A 329 2.71 -13.63 5.85
C ILE A 329 2.70 -13.91 7.36
N PRO A 330 1.54 -14.37 7.91
CA PRO A 330 1.38 -14.56 9.35
C PRO A 330 2.33 -15.60 9.98
N GLN A 331 2.88 -16.50 9.18
CA GLN A 331 3.78 -17.57 9.62
C GLN A 331 5.24 -17.13 9.70
N THR A 332 5.56 -15.89 9.32
CA THR A 332 6.93 -15.38 9.34
C THR A 332 7.47 -15.29 10.77
N PRO A 333 8.60 -15.92 11.10
CA PRO A 333 9.26 -15.75 12.38
C PRO A 333 9.72 -14.30 12.60
N VAL A 334 9.53 -13.79 13.81
CA VAL A 334 9.88 -12.41 14.17
C VAL A 334 11.38 -12.15 14.03
N GLU A 335 12.19 -13.15 14.35
CA GLU A 335 13.65 -13.11 14.23
C GLU A 335 14.14 -12.97 12.79
N HIS A 336 13.40 -13.50 11.81
CA HIS A 336 13.76 -13.32 10.40
C HIS A 336 13.56 -11.86 9.96
N VAL A 337 12.52 -11.20 10.49
CA VAL A 337 12.28 -9.77 10.24
C VAL A 337 13.41 -8.93 10.86
N ALA A 338 13.79 -9.23 12.11
CA ALA A 338 14.91 -8.56 12.77
C ALA A 338 16.20 -8.70 11.96
N ARG A 339 16.49 -9.93 11.51
CA ARG A 339 17.67 -10.22 10.68
C ARG A 339 17.65 -9.48 9.34
N LEU A 340 16.49 -9.43 8.66
CA LEU A 340 16.34 -8.66 7.43
C LEU A 340 16.64 -7.17 7.65
N VAL A 341 16.08 -6.59 8.71
CA VAL A 341 16.30 -5.18 9.06
C VAL A 341 17.79 -4.91 9.32
N GLU A 342 18.48 -5.80 10.04
CA GLU A 342 19.94 -5.70 10.25
C GLU A 342 20.72 -5.67 8.93
N ILE A 343 20.41 -6.57 7.99
CA ILE A 343 21.08 -6.63 6.69
C ILE A 343 20.90 -5.32 5.93
N VAL A 344 19.67 -4.84 5.83
CA VAL A 344 19.37 -3.58 5.09
C VAL A 344 20.03 -2.37 5.77
N LYS A 345 20.11 -2.37 7.10
CA LYS A 345 20.71 -1.26 7.88
C LYS A 345 22.23 -1.25 7.87
N ARG A 346 22.90 -2.36 7.60
CA ARG A 346 24.38 -2.37 7.51
C ARG A 346 24.90 -1.52 6.35
N GLY A 347 24.09 -1.29 5.32
CA GLY A 347 24.54 -0.71 4.06
C GLY A 347 25.46 -1.66 3.28
N SER A 348 25.72 -1.38 2.05
CA SER A 348 26.76 -2.05 1.25
C SER A 348 28.11 -1.38 1.47
#